data_406588d0ea90ef71d5a40dcd78c56c27
#
_entry.id   406588d0ea90ef71d5a40dcd78c56c27
#
_cell.length_a   1.000
_cell.length_b   1.000
_cell.length_c   1.000
_cell.angle_alpha   90.00
_cell.angle_beta   90.00
_cell.angle_gamma   90.00
#
_symmetry.space_group_name_H-M   'P 1'
#
loop_
_entity.id
_entity.type
_entity.pdbx_description
1 polymer ?
#
loop_
_entity_poly.entity_id
_entity_poly.type
_entity_poly.pdbx_seq_one_letter_code
_entity_poly.pdbx_strand_id
1 'polypeptide(L)'
;MRFFDELSYIKYKLGIGKILIAIVLIHILIILANSIIVNQTIKSIKNDAILINSGGMIRGGIQRVVKLTLEDKLNQDEIMKIDAIFENFSVNYEKFASKHIMQDFYEKLRELQRAWIELKNILASYEKNQTEDIREQIYNKSENVWKISVETLTVAENLYENKINSFGSIFAILLIDFSLVIIVILIINKNIRLNLEIVASTDTLTNIGNRNRYNESMEIYLKLFKNQKKNISYIIFDIDYFKKINDNYGHDFGDEVLRKIAKIILTNIKKDDIFCRIGGEEFVLITDTLATKEDLVKFSNKLRTSVEDFDFDLGYKVTISLGATFFKENDTKDTIFKRADEALYISKNRGRNIVTIV
;
A
#
# COMPACT_ATOMS: atom_id res chain seq x y z
N MET A 1 -26.44 -23.04 -8.75
CA MET A 1 -25.49 -22.96 -7.64
C MET A 1 -24.31 -22.00 -7.95
N ARG A 2 -23.59 -22.08 -9.09
CA ARG A 2 -22.51 -21.16 -9.47
C ARG A 2 -22.89 -19.67 -9.59
N PHE A 3 -24.10 -19.34 -10.07
CA PHE A 3 -24.55 -17.95 -10.21
C PHE A 3 -24.70 -17.24 -8.84
N PHE A 4 -25.10 -17.96 -7.79
CA PHE A 4 -25.13 -17.43 -6.43
C PHE A 4 -23.74 -17.29 -5.85
N ASP A 5 -22.79 -18.16 -6.23
CA ASP A 5 -21.38 -18.06 -5.83
C ASP A 5 -20.69 -16.87 -6.49
N GLU A 6 -20.97 -16.58 -7.76
CA GLU A 6 -20.44 -15.38 -8.45
C GLU A 6 -21.03 -14.08 -7.89
N LEU A 7 -22.33 -14.03 -7.61
CA LEU A 7 -22.96 -12.88 -6.97
C LEU A 7 -22.45 -12.66 -5.54
N SER A 8 -22.21 -13.73 -4.78
CA SER A 8 -21.60 -13.66 -3.45
C SER A 8 -20.15 -13.20 -3.53
N TYR A 9 -19.40 -13.64 -4.53
CA TYR A 9 -18.02 -13.23 -4.80
C TYR A 9 -17.91 -11.75 -5.23
N ILE A 10 -18.81 -11.28 -6.11
CA ILE A 10 -18.89 -9.87 -6.52
C ILE A 10 -19.28 -8.99 -5.33
N LYS A 11 -20.26 -9.43 -4.52
CA LYS A 11 -20.70 -8.72 -3.31
C LYS A 11 -19.61 -8.68 -2.23
N TYR A 12 -18.87 -9.77 -2.08
CA TYR A 12 -17.67 -9.85 -1.23
C TYR A 12 -16.56 -8.89 -1.71
N LYS A 13 -16.30 -8.84 -3.02
CA LYS A 13 -15.31 -7.95 -3.64
C LYS A 13 -15.66 -6.47 -3.52
N LEU A 14 -16.93 -6.11 -3.68
CA LEU A 14 -17.45 -4.75 -3.43
C LEU A 14 -17.30 -4.36 -1.95
N GLY A 15 -17.47 -5.32 -1.05
CA GLY A 15 -17.22 -5.15 0.39
C GLY A 15 -15.74 -4.86 0.69
N ILE A 16 -14.82 -5.61 0.10
CA ILE A 16 -13.37 -5.39 0.25
C ILE A 16 -12.95 -4.02 -0.29
N GLY A 17 -13.44 -3.60 -1.45
CA GLY A 17 -13.15 -2.28 -2.02
C GLY A 17 -13.57 -1.14 -1.09
N LYS A 18 -14.75 -1.21 -0.48
CA LYS A 18 -15.22 -0.23 0.50
C LYS A 18 -14.37 -0.22 1.77
N ILE A 19 -13.95 -1.38 2.26
CA ILE A 19 -13.06 -1.51 3.41
C ILE A 19 -11.70 -0.87 3.11
N LEU A 20 -11.11 -1.13 1.93
CA LEU A 20 -9.84 -0.54 1.53
C LEU A 20 -9.92 1.00 1.42
N ILE A 21 -11.01 1.53 0.85
CA ILE A 21 -11.24 2.98 0.81
C ILE A 21 -11.36 3.55 2.23
N ALA A 22 -12.09 2.90 3.12
CA ALA A 22 -12.22 3.34 4.51
C ALA A 22 -10.86 3.35 5.22
N ILE A 23 -10.02 2.33 5.02
CA ILE A 23 -8.65 2.29 5.56
C ILE A 23 -7.82 3.46 5.06
N VAL A 24 -7.85 3.77 3.76
CA VAL A 24 -7.12 4.92 3.18
C VAL A 24 -7.60 6.23 3.79
N LEU A 25 -8.91 6.42 3.95
CA LEU A 25 -9.47 7.63 4.57
C LEU A 25 -9.03 7.79 6.03
N ILE A 26 -9.02 6.70 6.80
CA ILE A 26 -8.54 6.69 8.18
C ILE A 26 -7.05 7.09 8.22
N HIS A 27 -6.20 6.56 7.34
CA HIS A 27 -4.80 6.92 7.26
C HIS A 27 -4.59 8.40 6.95
N ILE A 28 -5.37 8.97 6.03
CA ILE A 28 -5.33 10.41 5.73
C ILE A 28 -5.66 11.23 6.98
N LEU A 29 -6.66 10.83 7.76
CA LEU A 29 -7.02 11.52 9.01
C LEU A 29 -5.90 11.41 10.06
N ILE A 30 -5.24 10.25 10.18
CA ILE A 30 -4.10 10.04 11.08
C ILE A 30 -2.93 10.95 10.67
N ILE A 31 -2.60 11.04 9.38
CA ILE A 31 -1.54 11.92 8.87
C ILE A 31 -1.83 13.39 9.19
N LEU A 32 -3.08 13.83 8.98
CA LEU A 32 -3.49 15.21 9.30
C LEU A 32 -3.37 15.50 10.79
N ALA A 33 -3.85 14.59 11.65
CA ALA A 33 -3.74 14.72 13.10
C ALA A 33 -2.27 14.79 13.56
N ASN A 34 -1.43 13.88 13.05
CA ASN A 34 0.00 13.86 13.33
C ASN A 34 0.70 15.14 12.87
N SER A 35 0.33 15.70 11.71
CA SER A 35 0.88 16.96 11.20
C SER A 35 0.62 18.12 12.18
N ILE A 36 -0.58 18.18 12.78
CA ILE A 36 -0.92 19.18 13.78
C ILE A 36 -0.06 19.01 15.03
N ILE A 37 0.07 17.76 15.53
CA ILE A 37 0.87 17.43 16.72
C ILE A 37 2.35 17.79 16.48
N VAL A 38 2.93 17.42 15.34
CA VAL A 38 4.30 17.74 14.96
C VAL A 38 4.53 19.25 14.97
N ASN A 39 3.65 20.02 14.34
CA ASN A 39 3.77 21.48 14.28
C ASN A 39 3.71 22.12 15.68
N GLN A 40 2.80 21.66 16.54
CA GLN A 40 2.71 22.12 17.94
C GLN A 40 3.96 21.74 18.72
N THR A 41 4.51 20.54 18.53
CA THR A 41 5.72 20.07 19.22
C THR A 41 6.94 20.89 18.80
N ILE A 42 7.12 21.14 17.50
CA ILE A 42 8.21 21.98 16.97
C ILE A 42 8.14 23.39 17.57
N LYS A 43 6.95 24.00 17.61
CA LYS A 43 6.76 25.32 18.22
C LYS A 43 7.11 25.32 19.70
N SER A 44 6.74 24.26 20.42
CA SER A 44 7.06 24.08 21.84
C SER A 44 8.56 23.94 22.07
N ILE A 45 9.26 23.10 21.30
CA ILE A 45 10.73 22.92 21.35
C ILE A 45 11.46 24.24 21.12
N LYS A 46 11.01 25.04 20.13
CA LYS A 46 11.58 26.36 19.88
C LYS A 46 11.45 27.30 21.08
N ASN A 47 10.32 27.28 21.74
CA ASN A 47 10.10 28.09 22.95
C ASN A 47 11.03 27.66 24.10
N ASP A 48 11.21 26.34 24.30
CA ASP A 48 12.12 25.83 25.35
C ASP A 48 13.57 26.21 25.07
N ALA A 49 14.03 26.16 23.82
CA ALA A 49 15.36 26.62 23.45
C ALA A 49 15.58 28.12 23.79
N ILE A 50 14.56 28.96 23.64
CA ILE A 50 14.61 30.37 24.04
C ILE A 50 14.74 30.48 25.57
N LEU A 51 14.01 29.66 26.33
CA LEU A 51 14.09 29.63 27.80
C LEU A 51 15.50 29.25 28.28
N ILE A 52 16.08 28.20 27.72
CA ILE A 52 17.43 27.73 28.06
C ILE A 52 18.48 28.81 27.75
N ASN A 53 18.38 29.40 26.57
CA ASN A 53 19.31 30.48 26.17
C ASN A 53 19.20 31.69 27.10
N SER A 54 18.00 32.13 27.42
CA SER A 54 17.76 33.28 28.32
C SER A 54 18.26 32.97 29.74
N GLY A 55 18.05 31.73 30.23
CA GLY A 55 18.62 31.30 31.53
C GLY A 55 20.14 31.30 31.53
N GLY A 56 20.78 30.90 30.44
CA GLY A 56 22.23 31.01 30.26
C GLY A 56 22.70 32.45 30.27
N MET A 57 21.97 33.37 29.64
CA MET A 57 22.26 34.82 29.67
C MET A 57 22.13 35.41 31.09
N ILE A 58 21.11 35.02 31.87
CA ILE A 58 20.96 35.41 33.27
C ILE A 58 22.18 34.93 34.06
N ARG A 59 22.53 33.64 33.99
CA ARG A 59 23.65 33.08 34.72
C ARG A 59 24.98 33.77 34.40
N GLY A 60 25.30 33.90 33.11
CA GLY A 60 26.52 34.58 32.66
C GLY A 60 26.54 36.05 32.99
N GLY A 61 25.38 36.73 32.87
CA GLY A 61 25.23 38.15 33.20
C GLY A 61 25.46 38.42 34.67
N ILE A 62 24.86 37.62 35.59
CA ILE A 62 25.06 37.79 37.02
C ILE A 62 26.53 37.62 37.40
N GLN A 63 27.22 36.61 36.92
CA GLN A 63 28.65 36.42 37.17
C GLN A 63 29.49 37.59 36.68
N ARG A 64 29.15 38.12 35.50
CA ARG A 64 29.79 39.30 34.93
C ARG A 64 29.59 40.55 35.77
N VAL A 65 28.34 40.78 36.25
CA VAL A 65 28.04 41.91 37.15
C VAL A 65 28.83 41.81 38.45
N VAL A 66 28.85 40.63 39.10
CA VAL A 66 29.65 40.40 40.33
C VAL A 66 31.14 40.74 40.08
N LYS A 67 31.71 40.17 39.00
CA LYS A 67 33.14 40.44 38.66
C LYS A 67 33.42 41.92 38.45
N LEU A 68 32.57 42.60 37.64
CA LEU A 68 32.76 44.03 37.35
C LEU A 68 32.61 44.90 38.62
N THR A 69 31.69 44.55 39.52
CA THR A 69 31.56 45.27 40.79
C THR A 69 32.80 45.14 41.67
N LEU A 70 33.37 43.93 41.75
CA LEU A 70 34.58 43.71 42.53
C LEU A 70 35.85 44.33 41.92
N GLU A 71 35.79 44.70 40.64
CA GLU A 71 36.87 45.43 39.90
C GLU A 71 36.61 46.94 39.81
N ASP A 72 35.64 47.49 40.53
CA ASP A 72 35.17 48.89 40.48
C ASP A 72 34.78 49.38 39.07
N LYS A 73 34.25 48.47 38.26
CA LYS A 73 33.89 48.70 36.84
C LYS A 73 32.39 48.42 36.60
N LEU A 74 31.55 48.49 37.63
CA LEU A 74 30.14 48.17 37.49
C LEU A 74 29.48 48.99 36.37
N ASN A 75 28.77 48.32 35.50
CA ASN A 75 27.95 48.91 34.46
C ASN A 75 26.47 48.60 34.71
N GLN A 76 25.68 49.64 34.99
CA GLN A 76 24.23 49.53 35.23
C GLN A 76 23.45 48.90 34.06
N ASP A 77 23.98 49.04 32.82
CA ASP A 77 23.35 48.43 31.66
C ASP A 77 23.32 46.86 31.73
N GLU A 78 24.34 46.24 32.35
CA GLU A 78 24.33 44.78 32.55
C GLU A 78 23.27 44.32 33.53
N ILE A 79 23.06 45.09 34.58
CA ILE A 79 21.96 44.85 35.57
C ILE A 79 20.60 44.98 34.87
N MET A 80 20.37 46.05 34.10
CA MET A 80 19.15 46.27 33.37
C MET A 80 18.84 45.17 32.38
N LYS A 81 19.83 44.61 31.66
CA LYS A 81 19.66 43.48 30.77
C LYS A 81 19.14 42.23 31.49
N ILE A 82 19.69 41.92 32.68
CA ILE A 82 19.28 40.75 33.46
C ILE A 82 17.86 40.97 33.96
N ASP A 83 17.54 42.18 34.49
CA ASP A 83 16.22 42.54 35.00
C ASP A 83 15.13 42.44 33.87
N ALA A 84 15.46 42.92 32.66
CA ALA A 84 14.59 42.83 31.51
C ALA A 84 14.29 41.38 31.09
N ILE A 85 15.24 40.46 31.26
CA ILE A 85 15.01 39.02 30.98
C ILE A 85 14.05 38.46 32.03
N PHE A 86 14.22 38.74 33.32
CA PHE A 86 13.30 38.32 34.37
C PHE A 86 11.89 38.89 34.17
N GLU A 87 11.76 40.15 33.80
CA GLU A 87 10.50 40.80 33.50
C GLU A 87 9.78 40.11 32.33
N ASN A 88 10.48 39.81 31.25
CA ASN A 88 9.93 39.09 30.11
C ASN A 88 9.42 37.72 30.50
N PHE A 89 10.09 37.00 31.41
CA PHE A 89 9.61 35.73 31.93
C PHE A 89 8.34 35.91 32.79
N SER A 90 8.25 36.95 33.60
CA SER A 90 7.10 37.20 34.46
C SER A 90 5.85 37.53 33.64
N VAL A 91 5.95 38.35 32.60
CA VAL A 91 4.86 38.71 31.68
C VAL A 91 4.34 37.51 30.91
N ASN A 92 5.23 36.60 30.51
CA ASN A 92 4.85 35.39 29.75
C ASN A 92 4.43 34.20 30.64
N TYR A 93 4.53 34.32 31.97
CA TYR A 93 4.18 33.28 32.92
C TYR A 93 2.75 32.77 32.75
N GLU A 94 1.76 33.65 32.67
CA GLU A 94 0.34 33.30 32.54
C GLU A 94 0.08 32.52 31.23
N LYS A 95 0.82 32.81 30.20
CA LYS A 95 0.70 32.17 28.88
C LYS A 95 1.26 30.76 28.85
N PHE A 96 2.18 30.41 29.74
CA PHE A 96 2.88 29.12 29.82
C PHE A 96 2.53 28.29 31.05
N ALA A 97 2.04 28.92 32.15
CA ALA A 97 1.74 28.28 33.43
C ALA A 97 0.57 27.28 33.42
N SER A 98 -0.25 27.24 32.37
CA SER A 98 -1.37 26.30 32.25
C SER A 98 -0.96 24.84 32.05
N LYS A 99 0.33 24.54 31.90
CA LYS A 99 0.86 23.17 31.81
C LYS A 99 1.62 22.83 33.10
N HIS A 100 1.09 21.88 33.85
CA HIS A 100 1.69 21.30 35.07
C HIS A 100 3.20 21.05 34.97
N ILE A 101 3.67 20.68 33.78
CA ILE A 101 5.05 20.34 33.47
C ILE A 101 6.00 21.56 33.56
N MET A 102 5.49 22.79 33.45
CA MET A 102 6.30 24.01 33.49
C MET A 102 6.29 24.67 34.89
N GLN A 103 5.50 24.16 35.84
CA GLN A 103 5.36 24.75 37.18
C GLN A 103 6.69 24.72 37.92
N ASP A 104 7.40 23.61 37.93
CA ASP A 104 8.70 23.45 38.61
C ASP A 104 9.75 24.44 38.08
N PHE A 105 9.78 24.63 36.75
CA PHE A 105 10.68 25.61 36.14
C PHE A 105 10.41 27.03 36.61
N TYR A 106 9.15 27.41 36.65
CA TYR A 106 8.75 28.79 37.09
C TYR A 106 8.93 29.00 38.61
N GLU A 107 8.80 27.95 39.41
CA GLU A 107 9.13 28.03 40.86
C GLU A 107 10.61 28.28 41.07
N LYS A 108 11.47 27.53 40.38
CA LYS A 108 12.93 27.73 40.38
C LYS A 108 13.34 29.11 39.85
N LEU A 109 12.69 29.58 38.78
CA LEU A 109 12.97 30.89 38.21
C LEU A 109 12.61 32.03 39.20
N ARG A 110 11.51 31.90 39.93
CA ARG A 110 11.14 32.89 41.01
C ARG A 110 12.13 32.83 42.15
N GLU A 111 12.63 31.68 42.53
CA GLU A 111 13.69 31.50 43.53
C GLU A 111 14.96 32.23 43.08
N LEU A 112 15.39 32.02 41.83
CA LEU A 112 16.50 32.68 41.21
C LEU A 112 16.34 34.21 41.17
N GLN A 113 15.17 34.72 40.81
CA GLN A 113 14.86 36.15 40.78
C GLN A 113 14.97 36.79 42.17
N ARG A 114 14.44 36.11 43.20
CA ARG A 114 14.59 36.58 44.60
C ARG A 114 16.04 36.67 45.04
N ALA A 115 16.79 35.62 44.78
CA ALA A 115 18.20 35.55 45.09
C ALA A 115 19.02 36.61 44.35
N TRP A 116 18.66 36.94 43.09
CA TRP A 116 19.26 38.02 42.30
C TRP A 116 18.96 39.40 42.91
N ILE A 117 17.70 39.68 43.36
CA ILE A 117 17.35 40.92 44.01
C ILE A 117 18.16 41.13 45.30
N GLU A 118 18.30 40.10 46.12
CA GLU A 118 19.14 40.14 47.33
C GLU A 118 20.60 40.42 47.01
N LEU A 119 21.18 39.76 45.99
CA LEU A 119 22.54 39.98 45.54
C LEU A 119 22.74 41.45 45.07
N LYS A 120 21.80 42.00 44.26
CA LYS A 120 21.82 43.41 43.83
C LYS A 120 21.92 44.38 45.01
N ASN A 121 21.18 44.13 46.07
CA ASN A 121 21.22 44.98 47.28
C ASN A 121 22.58 44.98 47.96
N ILE A 122 23.23 43.78 48.00
CA ILE A 122 24.59 43.65 48.57
C ILE A 122 25.61 44.37 47.67
N LEU A 123 25.52 44.19 46.35
CA LEU A 123 26.38 44.86 45.37
C LEU A 123 26.27 46.42 45.49
N ALA A 124 25.05 46.95 45.62
CA ALA A 124 24.81 48.37 45.85
C ALA A 124 25.36 48.88 47.20
N SER A 125 25.44 48.03 48.20
CA SER A 125 26.05 48.33 49.48
C SER A 125 27.59 48.38 49.37
N TYR A 126 28.18 47.50 48.58
CA TYR A 126 29.62 47.44 48.29
C TYR A 126 30.11 48.68 47.56
N GLU A 127 29.32 49.18 46.59
CA GLU A 127 29.65 50.45 45.90
C GLU A 127 29.79 51.63 46.88
N LYS A 128 29.03 51.63 47.99
CA LYS A 128 29.07 52.69 48.99
C LYS A 128 30.13 52.52 50.05
N ASN A 129 30.43 51.27 50.39
CA ASN A 129 31.37 50.92 51.45
C ASN A 129 32.07 49.56 51.15
N GLN A 130 33.28 49.64 50.70
CA GLN A 130 34.10 48.50 50.28
C GLN A 130 34.77 47.81 51.43
N THR A 131 34.01 47.09 52.25
CA THR A 131 34.54 46.31 53.37
C THR A 131 34.72 44.84 52.97
N GLU A 132 35.71 44.16 53.63
CA GLU A 132 35.95 42.74 53.39
C GLU A 132 34.74 41.90 53.79
N ASP A 133 33.99 42.28 54.81
CA ASP A 133 32.73 41.63 55.21
C ASP A 133 31.67 41.63 54.07
N ILE A 134 31.46 42.79 53.42
CA ILE A 134 30.54 42.90 52.31
C ILE A 134 31.08 42.09 51.10
N ARG A 135 32.39 42.03 50.85
CA ARG A 135 33.03 41.23 49.83
C ARG A 135 32.78 39.70 50.04
N GLU A 136 32.90 39.23 51.28
CA GLU A 136 32.60 37.85 51.64
C GLU A 136 31.09 37.55 51.45
N GLN A 137 30.21 38.48 51.80
CA GLN A 137 28.78 38.33 51.54
C GLN A 137 28.46 38.26 50.05
N ILE A 138 29.13 39.08 49.20
CA ILE A 138 28.96 38.96 47.71
C ILE A 138 29.41 37.59 47.26
N TYR A 139 30.56 37.08 47.70
CA TYR A 139 31.04 35.75 47.33
C TYR A 139 30.01 34.67 47.65
N ASN A 140 29.63 34.58 48.91
CA ASN A 140 28.69 33.56 49.41
C ASN A 140 27.33 33.64 48.70
N LYS A 141 26.83 34.86 48.45
CA LYS A 141 25.56 35.03 47.79
C LYS A 141 25.61 34.73 46.31
N SER A 142 26.75 35.11 45.67
CA SER A 142 26.97 34.79 44.24
C SER A 142 27.01 33.29 43.96
N GLU A 143 27.66 32.51 44.88
CA GLU A 143 27.70 31.04 44.79
C GLU A 143 26.29 30.43 44.98
N ASN A 144 25.49 30.95 45.90
CA ASN A 144 24.09 30.51 46.02
C ASN A 144 23.25 30.83 44.77
N VAL A 145 23.36 32.03 44.22
CA VAL A 145 22.70 32.38 42.94
C VAL A 145 23.13 31.51 41.81
N TRP A 146 24.44 31.20 41.72
CA TRP A 146 25.00 30.25 40.76
C TRP A 146 24.33 28.88 40.86
N LYS A 147 24.27 28.31 42.08
CA LYS A 147 23.65 27.01 42.35
C LYS A 147 22.19 26.98 41.88
N ILE A 148 21.38 27.97 42.30
CA ILE A 148 19.98 28.07 41.90
C ILE A 148 19.84 28.20 40.37
N SER A 149 20.72 28.95 39.72
CA SER A 149 20.71 29.13 38.28
C SER A 149 20.99 27.81 37.52
N VAL A 150 21.93 26.99 38.02
CA VAL A 150 22.21 25.64 37.47
C VAL A 150 21.00 24.74 37.62
N GLU A 151 20.39 24.70 38.81
CA GLU A 151 19.19 23.91 39.06
C GLU A 151 18.04 24.33 38.13
N THR A 152 17.80 25.64 37.95
CA THR A 152 16.79 26.16 37.04
C THR A 152 17.01 25.75 35.59
N LEU A 153 18.27 25.80 35.10
CA LEU A 153 18.61 25.37 33.75
C LEU A 153 18.46 23.87 33.57
N THR A 154 18.86 23.07 34.55
CA THR A 154 18.71 21.61 34.51
C THR A 154 17.23 21.21 34.33
N VAL A 155 16.30 21.89 35.02
CA VAL A 155 14.85 21.64 34.83
C VAL A 155 14.43 21.97 33.41
N ALA A 156 14.90 23.08 32.83
CA ALA A 156 14.58 23.46 31.46
C ALA A 156 15.14 22.48 30.43
N GLU A 157 16.38 22.01 30.62
CA GLU A 157 17.05 21.03 29.77
C GLU A 157 16.30 19.67 29.79
N ASN A 158 15.92 19.18 30.97
CA ASN A 158 15.14 17.95 31.10
C ASN A 158 13.78 18.03 30.37
N LEU A 159 13.11 19.18 30.45
CA LEU A 159 11.86 19.41 29.71
C LEU A 159 12.08 19.37 28.20
N TYR A 160 13.14 19.98 27.73
CA TYR A 160 13.53 20.00 26.32
C TYR A 160 13.87 18.57 25.79
N GLU A 161 14.70 17.82 26.53
CA GLU A 161 15.07 16.44 26.17
C GLU A 161 13.87 15.50 26.09
N ASN A 162 12.96 15.57 27.08
CA ASN A 162 11.74 14.78 27.07
C ASN A 162 10.86 15.06 25.85
N LYS A 163 10.81 16.30 25.39
CA LYS A 163 10.06 16.67 24.17
C LYS A 163 10.75 16.16 22.90
N ILE A 164 12.09 16.21 22.83
CA ILE A 164 12.84 15.66 21.70
C ILE A 164 12.61 14.14 21.59
N ASN A 165 12.69 13.42 22.72
CA ASN A 165 12.46 11.99 22.75
C ASN A 165 11.03 11.63 22.32
N SER A 166 10.03 12.40 22.74
CA SER A 166 8.65 12.25 22.29
C SER A 166 8.48 12.53 20.79
N PHE A 167 9.23 13.50 20.24
CA PHE A 167 9.23 13.81 18.81
C PHE A 167 9.77 12.64 17.99
N GLY A 168 10.83 11.97 18.45
CA GLY A 168 11.36 10.76 17.81
C GLY A 168 10.31 9.63 17.70
N SER A 169 9.53 9.43 18.75
CA SER A 169 8.43 8.45 18.76
C SER A 169 7.32 8.79 17.76
N ILE A 170 6.93 10.06 17.65
CA ILE A 170 5.94 10.53 16.66
C ILE A 170 6.45 10.27 15.23
N PHE A 171 7.73 10.53 14.96
CA PHE A 171 8.32 10.28 13.65
C PHE A 171 8.34 8.78 13.30
N ALA A 172 8.62 7.90 14.26
CA ALA A 172 8.56 6.46 14.07
C ALA A 172 7.12 6.00 13.72
N ILE A 173 6.11 6.54 14.40
CA ILE A 173 4.70 6.24 14.10
C ILE A 173 4.34 6.67 12.68
N LEU A 174 4.78 7.85 12.23
CA LEU A 174 4.56 8.33 10.86
C LEU A 174 5.19 7.42 9.81
N LEU A 175 6.39 6.90 10.06
CA LEU A 175 7.05 5.97 9.14
C LEU A 175 6.28 4.64 9.03
N ILE A 176 5.78 4.13 10.14
CA ILE A 176 4.95 2.91 10.15
C ILE A 176 3.66 3.15 9.38
N ASP A 177 2.97 4.26 9.62
CA ASP A 177 1.72 4.61 8.94
C ASP A 177 1.93 4.75 7.43
N PHE A 178 2.98 5.45 7.00
CA PHE A 178 3.34 5.58 5.59
C PHE A 178 3.63 4.24 4.93
N SER A 179 4.32 3.32 5.63
CA SER A 179 4.59 1.97 5.14
C SER A 179 3.31 1.16 4.95
N LEU A 180 2.34 1.29 5.86
CA LEU A 180 1.03 0.64 5.74
C LEU A 180 0.25 1.15 4.54
N VAL A 181 0.27 2.45 4.25
CA VAL A 181 -0.37 3.02 3.05
C VAL A 181 0.22 2.41 1.77
N ILE A 182 1.55 2.30 1.68
CA ILE A 182 2.20 1.66 0.52
C ILE A 182 1.71 0.23 0.36
N ILE A 183 1.66 -0.56 1.43
CA ILE A 183 1.18 -1.95 1.40
C ILE A 183 -0.26 -2.02 0.88
N VAL A 184 -1.15 -1.15 1.36
CA VAL A 184 -2.55 -1.09 0.90
C VAL A 184 -2.63 -0.76 -0.59
N ILE A 185 -1.85 0.21 -1.07
CA ILE A 185 -1.80 0.57 -2.51
C ILE A 185 -1.32 -0.63 -3.35
N LEU A 186 -0.30 -1.36 -2.91
CA LEU A 186 0.20 -2.54 -3.60
C LEU A 186 -0.86 -3.66 -3.67
N ILE A 187 -1.62 -3.88 -2.59
CA ILE A 187 -2.73 -4.85 -2.57
C ILE A 187 -3.84 -4.43 -3.54
N ILE A 188 -4.22 -3.15 -3.56
CA ILE A 188 -5.24 -2.61 -4.47
C ILE A 188 -4.79 -2.81 -5.92
N ASN A 189 -3.57 -2.40 -6.25
CA ASN A 189 -3.03 -2.53 -7.61
C ASN A 189 -2.99 -3.99 -8.08
N LYS A 190 -2.55 -4.92 -7.21
CA LYS A 190 -2.57 -6.35 -7.50
C LYS A 190 -3.98 -6.86 -7.79
N ASN A 191 -4.97 -6.48 -6.98
CA ASN A 191 -6.37 -6.90 -7.17
C ASN A 191 -7.00 -6.32 -8.44
N ILE A 192 -6.73 -5.04 -8.74
CA ILE A 192 -7.20 -4.41 -9.98
C ILE A 192 -6.60 -5.13 -11.19
N ARG A 193 -5.29 -5.37 -11.19
CA ARG A 193 -4.58 -6.05 -12.27
C ARG A 193 -5.15 -7.45 -12.52
N LEU A 194 -5.31 -8.28 -11.49
CA LEU A 194 -5.89 -9.62 -11.61
C LEU A 194 -7.30 -9.59 -12.19
N ASN A 195 -8.12 -8.61 -11.82
CA ASN A 195 -9.47 -8.46 -12.36
C ASN A 195 -9.46 -8.07 -13.83
N LEU A 196 -8.59 -7.13 -14.22
CA LEU A 196 -8.44 -6.73 -15.61
C LEU A 196 -7.95 -7.90 -16.47
N GLU A 197 -7.01 -8.71 -15.97
CA GLU A 197 -6.54 -9.92 -16.65
C GLU A 197 -7.66 -10.94 -16.85
N ILE A 198 -8.49 -11.20 -15.84
CA ILE A 198 -9.63 -12.12 -15.95
C ILE A 198 -10.66 -11.61 -16.97
N VAL A 199 -11.04 -10.34 -16.92
CA VAL A 199 -12.00 -9.74 -17.85
C VAL A 199 -11.43 -9.70 -19.28
N ALA A 200 -10.13 -9.41 -19.41
CA ALA A 200 -9.45 -9.36 -20.70
C ALA A 200 -9.23 -10.76 -21.33
N SER A 201 -9.27 -11.83 -20.54
CA SER A 201 -8.95 -13.20 -20.96
C SER A 201 -10.14 -14.16 -21.03
N THR A 202 -11.37 -13.70 -20.69
CA THR A 202 -12.58 -14.52 -20.65
C THR A 202 -13.57 -14.11 -21.73
N ASP A 203 -14.19 -15.08 -22.41
CA ASP A 203 -15.33 -14.85 -23.30
C ASP A 203 -16.60 -14.60 -22.49
N THR A 204 -17.24 -13.46 -22.68
CA THR A 204 -18.38 -13.00 -21.86
C THR A 204 -19.64 -13.82 -22.05
N LEU A 205 -19.79 -14.51 -23.21
CA LEU A 205 -20.95 -15.33 -23.50
C LEU A 205 -20.84 -16.72 -22.85
N THR A 206 -19.69 -17.38 -23.01
CA THR A 206 -19.49 -18.79 -22.65
C THR A 206 -18.74 -18.98 -21.34
N ASN A 207 -18.15 -17.92 -20.75
CA ASN A 207 -17.32 -17.92 -19.54
C ASN A 207 -16.08 -18.84 -19.60
N ILE A 208 -15.64 -19.23 -20.81
CA ILE A 208 -14.36 -19.89 -21.04
C ILE A 208 -13.28 -18.88 -21.45
N GLY A 209 -12.06 -19.33 -21.74
CA GLY A 209 -11.02 -18.45 -22.28
C GLY A 209 -11.44 -17.80 -23.60
N ASN A 210 -11.05 -16.55 -23.80
CA ASN A 210 -11.22 -15.85 -25.09
C ASN A 210 -9.96 -15.94 -25.95
N ARG A 211 -9.92 -15.24 -27.08
CA ARG A 211 -8.80 -15.19 -28.00
C ARG A 211 -7.50 -14.67 -27.36
N ASN A 212 -7.58 -13.78 -26.39
CA ASN A 212 -6.40 -13.29 -25.67
C ASN A 212 -5.80 -14.40 -24.81
N ARG A 213 -6.62 -15.10 -24.01
CA ARG A 213 -6.17 -16.25 -23.24
C ARG A 213 -5.57 -17.35 -24.11
N TYR A 214 -6.17 -17.63 -25.25
CA TYR A 214 -5.61 -18.55 -26.23
C TYR A 214 -4.20 -18.13 -26.65
N ASN A 215 -4.00 -16.86 -27.03
CA ASN A 215 -2.70 -16.35 -27.47
C ASN A 215 -1.63 -16.49 -26.39
N GLU A 216 -1.92 -16.09 -25.15
CA GLU A 216 -1.01 -16.19 -23.99
C GLU A 216 -0.68 -17.67 -23.68
N SER A 217 -1.69 -18.53 -23.69
CA SER A 217 -1.52 -19.96 -23.42
C SER A 217 -0.66 -20.64 -24.48
N MET A 218 -0.81 -20.31 -25.75
CA MET A 218 0.01 -20.85 -26.83
C MET A 218 1.50 -20.55 -26.64
N GLU A 219 1.86 -19.35 -26.20
CA GLU A 219 3.26 -19.01 -25.91
C GLU A 219 3.82 -19.86 -24.75
N ILE A 220 3.02 -20.08 -23.71
CA ILE A 220 3.40 -20.90 -22.56
C ILE A 220 3.60 -22.37 -22.99
N TYR A 221 2.65 -22.94 -23.72
CA TYR A 221 2.70 -24.34 -24.14
C TYR A 221 3.80 -24.61 -25.16
N LEU A 222 4.10 -23.66 -26.05
CA LEU A 222 5.27 -23.75 -26.94
C LEU A 222 6.59 -23.78 -26.15
N LYS A 223 6.74 -22.99 -25.12
CA LYS A 223 7.90 -23.01 -24.22
C LYS A 223 7.98 -24.33 -23.44
N LEU A 224 6.86 -24.82 -22.92
CA LEU A 224 6.79 -26.11 -22.20
C LEU A 224 7.19 -27.27 -23.10
N PHE A 225 6.69 -27.30 -24.33
CA PHE A 225 7.04 -28.32 -25.31
C PHE A 225 8.55 -28.35 -25.61
N LYS A 226 9.14 -27.16 -25.86
CA LYS A 226 10.59 -27.02 -26.11
C LYS A 226 11.47 -27.49 -24.95
N ASN A 227 11.06 -27.14 -23.71
CA ASN A 227 11.87 -27.37 -22.52
C ASN A 227 11.71 -28.79 -21.95
N GLN A 228 10.50 -29.34 -21.97
CA GLN A 228 10.16 -30.59 -21.29
C GLN A 228 9.87 -31.76 -22.21
N LYS A 229 9.83 -31.55 -23.53
CA LYS A 229 9.46 -32.55 -24.56
C LYS A 229 8.16 -33.31 -24.22
N LYS A 230 7.24 -32.66 -23.53
CA LYS A 230 5.93 -33.21 -23.17
C LYS A 230 5.04 -33.27 -24.41
N ASN A 231 4.30 -34.35 -24.59
CA ASN A 231 3.31 -34.43 -25.65
C ASN A 231 2.17 -33.41 -25.34
N ILE A 232 2.00 -32.44 -26.23
CA ILE A 232 0.94 -31.45 -26.13
C ILE A 232 0.04 -31.62 -27.34
N SER A 233 -1.28 -31.74 -27.07
CA SER A 233 -2.31 -31.87 -28.07
C SER A 233 -3.01 -30.57 -28.30
N TYR A 234 -3.30 -30.25 -29.54
CA TYR A 234 -4.06 -29.11 -29.99
C TYR A 234 -5.28 -29.59 -30.76
N ILE A 235 -6.46 -29.19 -30.33
CA ILE A 235 -7.75 -29.54 -30.93
C ILE A 235 -8.49 -28.23 -31.23
N ILE A 236 -8.89 -28.06 -32.48
CA ILE A 236 -9.80 -27.01 -32.92
C ILE A 236 -11.13 -27.63 -33.33
N PHE A 237 -12.25 -27.01 -32.99
CA PHE A 237 -13.55 -27.47 -33.43
C PHE A 237 -14.50 -26.31 -33.70
N ASP A 238 -15.52 -26.60 -34.51
CA ASP A 238 -16.49 -25.66 -34.98
C ASP A 238 -17.89 -26.33 -34.96
N ILE A 239 -18.93 -25.56 -34.71
CA ILE A 239 -20.31 -26.05 -34.64
C ILE A 239 -20.85 -26.21 -36.05
N ASP A 240 -21.25 -27.44 -36.37
CA ASP A 240 -21.76 -27.75 -37.69
C ASP A 240 -23.08 -27.01 -37.94
N TYR A 241 -23.13 -26.32 -39.09
CA TYR A 241 -24.32 -25.56 -39.55
C TYR A 241 -24.82 -24.47 -38.55
N PHE A 242 -23.95 -23.89 -37.73
CA PHE A 242 -24.34 -22.92 -36.71
C PHE A 242 -25.12 -21.71 -37.30
N LYS A 243 -24.73 -21.25 -38.48
CA LYS A 243 -25.48 -20.22 -39.18
C LYS A 243 -26.96 -20.62 -39.40
N LYS A 244 -27.27 -21.89 -39.73
CA LYS A 244 -28.66 -22.34 -39.91
C LYS A 244 -29.43 -22.31 -38.59
N ILE A 245 -28.75 -22.57 -37.46
CA ILE A 245 -29.36 -22.44 -36.14
C ILE A 245 -29.76 -20.99 -35.89
N ASN A 246 -28.85 -20.06 -36.11
CA ASN A 246 -29.15 -18.63 -35.97
C ASN A 246 -30.27 -18.16 -36.93
N ASP A 247 -30.20 -18.57 -38.19
CA ASP A 247 -31.20 -18.16 -39.21
C ASP A 247 -32.61 -18.69 -38.90
N ASN A 248 -32.71 -19.90 -38.30
CA ASN A 248 -34.00 -20.52 -38.02
C ASN A 248 -34.60 -20.18 -36.63
N TYR A 249 -33.72 -19.97 -35.60
CA TYR A 249 -34.17 -19.83 -34.21
C TYR A 249 -33.73 -18.49 -33.55
N GLY A 250 -33.02 -17.65 -34.33
CA GLY A 250 -32.52 -16.37 -33.85
C GLY A 250 -31.17 -16.47 -33.10
N HIS A 251 -30.52 -15.31 -32.99
CA HIS A 251 -29.19 -15.22 -32.35
C HIS A 251 -29.19 -15.55 -30.86
N ASP A 252 -30.26 -15.21 -30.14
CA ASP A 252 -30.39 -15.54 -28.70
C ASP A 252 -30.33 -17.05 -28.44
N PHE A 253 -30.99 -17.82 -29.33
CA PHE A 253 -30.95 -19.28 -29.25
C PHE A 253 -29.55 -19.83 -29.64
N GLY A 254 -28.91 -19.27 -30.68
CA GLY A 254 -27.53 -19.60 -31.01
C GLY A 254 -26.57 -19.36 -29.85
N ASP A 255 -26.75 -18.25 -29.13
CA ASP A 255 -26.00 -17.93 -27.92
C ASP A 255 -26.21 -18.98 -26.80
N GLU A 256 -27.43 -19.51 -26.67
CA GLU A 256 -27.72 -20.60 -25.73
C GLU A 256 -27.02 -21.90 -26.14
N VAL A 257 -27.00 -22.23 -27.42
CA VAL A 257 -26.25 -23.38 -27.96
C VAL A 257 -24.77 -23.25 -27.65
N LEU A 258 -24.17 -22.08 -27.89
CA LEU A 258 -22.76 -21.82 -27.54
C LEU A 258 -22.47 -22.04 -26.07
N ARG A 259 -23.32 -21.53 -25.16
CA ARG A 259 -23.20 -21.74 -23.70
C ARG A 259 -23.30 -23.21 -23.32
N LYS A 260 -24.27 -23.94 -23.89
CA LYS A 260 -24.49 -25.38 -23.64
C LYS A 260 -23.28 -26.19 -24.10
N ILE A 261 -22.76 -25.95 -25.32
CA ILE A 261 -21.56 -26.63 -25.85
C ILE A 261 -20.35 -26.35 -24.94
N ALA A 262 -20.07 -25.11 -24.58
CA ALA A 262 -18.97 -24.78 -23.69
C ALA A 262 -19.08 -25.57 -22.35
N LYS A 263 -20.28 -25.67 -21.79
CA LYS A 263 -20.54 -26.41 -20.56
C LYS A 263 -20.33 -27.93 -20.73
N ILE A 264 -20.80 -28.51 -21.86
CA ILE A 264 -20.61 -29.94 -22.17
C ILE A 264 -19.10 -30.27 -22.27
N ILE A 265 -18.34 -29.45 -23.02
CA ILE A 265 -16.89 -29.64 -23.15
C ILE A 265 -16.19 -29.51 -21.79
N LEU A 266 -16.51 -28.51 -20.99
CA LEU A 266 -15.93 -28.32 -19.65
C LEU A 266 -16.14 -29.51 -18.72
N THR A 267 -17.22 -30.27 -18.85
CA THR A 267 -17.45 -31.49 -18.04
C THR A 267 -16.59 -32.68 -18.49
N ASN A 268 -15.99 -32.62 -19.66
CA ASN A 268 -15.24 -33.70 -20.28
C ASN A 268 -13.71 -33.46 -20.29
N ILE A 269 -13.26 -32.28 -19.88
CA ILE A 269 -11.83 -31.87 -19.86
C ILE A 269 -11.33 -31.72 -18.42
N LYS A 270 -10.01 -31.69 -18.23
CA LYS A 270 -9.40 -31.43 -16.93
C LYS A 270 -9.37 -29.91 -16.63
N LYS A 271 -9.22 -29.60 -15.34
CA LYS A 271 -9.19 -28.20 -14.86
C LYS A 271 -8.01 -27.39 -15.45
N ASP A 272 -6.89 -28.06 -15.71
CA ASP A 272 -5.67 -27.44 -16.20
C ASP A 272 -5.60 -27.39 -17.74
N ASP A 273 -6.55 -28.01 -18.46
CA ASP A 273 -6.68 -27.90 -19.90
C ASP A 273 -7.10 -26.45 -20.28
N ILE A 274 -6.51 -25.94 -21.36
CA ILE A 274 -6.86 -24.63 -21.88
C ILE A 274 -7.98 -24.77 -22.89
N PHE A 275 -9.14 -24.22 -22.56
CA PHE A 275 -10.31 -24.20 -23.40
C PHE A 275 -10.75 -22.77 -23.69
N CYS A 276 -10.77 -22.39 -24.98
CA CYS A 276 -11.00 -21.02 -25.43
C CYS A 276 -11.98 -20.98 -26.61
N ARG A 277 -12.78 -19.91 -26.67
CA ARG A 277 -13.54 -19.52 -27.87
C ARG A 277 -12.73 -18.49 -28.62
N ILE A 278 -12.34 -18.77 -29.85
CA ILE A 278 -11.44 -17.92 -30.65
C ILE A 278 -12.15 -17.17 -31.79
N GLY A 279 -13.36 -17.59 -32.12
CA GLY A 279 -14.22 -17.01 -33.15
C GLY A 279 -15.69 -17.07 -32.77
N GLY A 280 -16.58 -16.82 -33.70
CA GLY A 280 -18.04 -16.85 -33.47
C GLY A 280 -18.52 -18.22 -32.98
N GLU A 281 -18.16 -19.27 -33.69
CA GLU A 281 -18.53 -20.69 -33.45
C GLU A 281 -17.31 -21.61 -33.33
N GLU A 282 -16.10 -21.01 -33.23
CA GLU A 282 -14.81 -21.72 -33.22
C GLU A 282 -14.24 -21.81 -31.81
N PHE A 283 -13.82 -22.99 -31.42
CA PHE A 283 -13.24 -23.29 -30.13
C PHE A 283 -11.90 -24.01 -30.26
N VAL A 284 -11.01 -23.78 -29.29
CA VAL A 284 -9.71 -24.43 -29.19
C VAL A 284 -9.54 -25.05 -27.81
N LEU A 285 -9.01 -26.26 -27.80
CA LEU A 285 -8.61 -26.99 -26.59
C LEU A 285 -7.16 -27.39 -26.71
N ILE A 286 -6.35 -27.09 -25.69
CA ILE A 286 -4.95 -27.47 -25.55
C ILE A 286 -4.82 -28.33 -24.29
N THR A 287 -4.25 -29.52 -24.42
CA THR A 287 -4.04 -30.44 -23.28
C THR A 287 -2.68 -31.13 -23.39
N ASP A 288 -2.05 -31.38 -22.24
CA ASP A 288 -0.79 -32.12 -22.10
C ASP A 288 -0.98 -33.53 -21.53
N THR A 289 -2.21 -34.02 -21.52
CA THR A 289 -2.59 -35.26 -20.84
C THR A 289 -2.72 -36.49 -21.78
N LEU A 290 -2.62 -36.28 -23.08
CA LEU A 290 -2.77 -37.34 -24.08
C LEU A 290 -1.39 -37.75 -24.59
N ALA A 291 -1.05 -39.05 -24.45
CA ALA A 291 0.27 -39.55 -24.74
C ALA A 291 0.40 -40.08 -26.17
N THR A 292 -0.66 -40.64 -26.75
CA THR A 292 -0.65 -41.32 -28.06
C THR A 292 -1.67 -40.72 -29.03
N LYS A 293 -1.53 -41.05 -30.29
CA LYS A 293 -2.50 -40.66 -31.32
C LYS A 293 -3.86 -41.32 -31.05
N GLU A 294 -3.86 -42.54 -30.58
CA GLU A 294 -5.06 -43.29 -30.20
C GLU A 294 -5.80 -42.63 -29.08
N ASP A 295 -5.09 -42.12 -28.06
CA ASP A 295 -5.71 -41.33 -26.95
C ASP A 295 -6.34 -40.05 -27.47
N LEU A 296 -5.66 -39.34 -28.40
CA LEU A 296 -6.17 -38.12 -29.00
C LEU A 296 -7.43 -38.40 -29.85
N VAL A 297 -7.44 -39.48 -30.65
CA VAL A 297 -8.61 -39.95 -31.41
C VAL A 297 -9.78 -40.21 -30.45
N LYS A 298 -9.55 -41.05 -29.43
CA LYS A 298 -10.56 -41.46 -28.46
C LYS A 298 -11.13 -40.25 -27.71
N PHE A 299 -10.27 -39.37 -27.25
CA PHE A 299 -10.67 -38.14 -26.51
C PHE A 299 -11.45 -37.19 -27.39
N SER A 300 -10.98 -36.90 -28.61
CA SER A 300 -11.70 -36.01 -29.53
C SER A 300 -13.07 -36.56 -29.93
N ASN A 301 -13.18 -37.90 -30.18
CA ASN A 301 -14.47 -38.51 -30.41
C ASN A 301 -15.39 -38.48 -29.22
N LYS A 302 -14.85 -38.59 -27.98
CA LYS A 302 -15.65 -38.41 -26.77
C LYS A 302 -16.27 -37.02 -26.70
N LEU A 303 -15.49 -35.96 -27.02
CA LEU A 303 -16.00 -34.59 -27.06
C LEU A 303 -17.12 -34.47 -28.11
N ARG A 304 -16.88 -34.98 -29.31
CA ARG A 304 -17.81 -34.94 -30.43
C ARG A 304 -19.15 -35.62 -30.05
N THR A 305 -19.11 -36.86 -29.54
CA THR A 305 -20.31 -37.63 -29.16
C THR A 305 -21.03 -36.99 -27.97
N SER A 306 -20.28 -36.39 -27.00
CA SER A 306 -20.93 -35.70 -25.88
C SER A 306 -21.77 -34.49 -26.33
N VAL A 307 -21.42 -33.84 -27.42
CA VAL A 307 -22.21 -32.77 -28.04
C VAL A 307 -23.36 -33.35 -28.84
N GLU A 308 -23.10 -34.38 -29.70
CA GLU A 308 -24.12 -35.05 -30.52
C GLU A 308 -25.23 -35.69 -29.70
N ASP A 309 -24.92 -36.24 -28.55
CA ASP A 309 -25.88 -36.95 -27.67
C ASP A 309 -26.67 -36.00 -26.76
N PHE A 310 -26.28 -34.73 -26.69
CA PHE A 310 -26.99 -33.74 -25.89
C PHE A 310 -28.26 -33.26 -26.64
N ASP A 311 -29.39 -33.21 -25.94
CA ASP A 311 -30.62 -32.64 -26.47
C ASP A 311 -30.61 -31.11 -26.36
N PHE A 312 -30.62 -30.42 -27.49
CA PHE A 312 -30.68 -28.98 -27.58
C PHE A 312 -32.11 -28.43 -27.73
N ASP A 313 -33.12 -29.27 -27.65
CA ASP A 313 -34.54 -28.91 -27.85
C ASP A 313 -34.86 -28.41 -29.30
N LEU A 314 -34.11 -28.90 -30.31
CA LEU A 314 -34.22 -28.44 -31.71
C LEU A 314 -34.93 -29.43 -32.64
N GLY A 315 -35.31 -30.61 -32.17
CA GLY A 315 -35.85 -31.69 -33.03
C GLY A 315 -34.81 -32.32 -34.00
N TYR A 316 -33.56 -31.85 -33.97
CA TYR A 316 -32.43 -32.47 -34.66
C TYR A 316 -31.14 -32.30 -33.83
N LYS A 317 -30.15 -33.13 -34.11
CA LYS A 317 -28.89 -33.12 -33.36
C LYS A 317 -28.00 -31.96 -33.77
N VAL A 318 -27.46 -31.23 -32.77
CA VAL A 318 -26.34 -30.29 -32.98
C VAL A 318 -25.03 -31.08 -32.93
N THR A 319 -24.16 -30.91 -33.87
CA THR A 319 -22.87 -31.60 -33.97
C THR A 319 -21.72 -30.64 -34.08
N ILE A 320 -20.50 -31.14 -33.83
CA ILE A 320 -19.25 -30.43 -34.02
C ILE A 320 -18.31 -31.22 -34.92
N SER A 321 -17.57 -30.51 -35.76
CA SER A 321 -16.42 -31.06 -36.51
C SER A 321 -15.13 -30.68 -35.83
N LEU A 322 -14.16 -31.61 -35.75
CA LEU A 322 -12.91 -31.40 -35.04
C LEU A 322 -11.71 -31.66 -35.94
N GLY A 323 -10.68 -30.81 -35.81
CA GLY A 323 -9.35 -31.02 -36.30
C GLY A 323 -8.36 -31.08 -35.11
N ALA A 324 -7.49 -32.08 -35.10
CA ALA A 324 -6.55 -32.23 -33.99
C ALA A 324 -5.13 -32.58 -34.47
N THR A 325 -4.15 -32.17 -33.68
CA THR A 325 -2.71 -32.46 -33.95
C THR A 325 -1.93 -32.41 -32.63
N PHE A 326 -0.72 -33.02 -32.66
CA PHE A 326 0.28 -32.80 -31.64
C PHE A 326 1.21 -31.66 -32.00
N PHE A 327 1.81 -31.01 -30.95
CA PHE A 327 2.94 -30.12 -31.17
C PHE A 327 4.12 -30.89 -31.77
N LYS A 328 4.83 -30.26 -32.70
CA LYS A 328 5.98 -30.81 -33.37
C LYS A 328 7.21 -29.90 -33.18
N GLU A 329 8.43 -30.46 -33.40
CA GLU A 329 9.64 -29.64 -33.37
C GLU A 329 9.52 -28.50 -34.38
N ASN A 330 10.02 -27.32 -33.99
CA ASN A 330 9.97 -26.08 -34.77
C ASN A 330 8.58 -25.50 -35.04
N ASP A 331 7.56 -25.99 -34.34
CA ASP A 331 6.23 -25.37 -34.43
C ASP A 331 6.24 -23.93 -33.89
N THR A 332 5.49 -23.12 -34.58
CA THR A 332 5.02 -21.80 -34.14
C THR A 332 3.51 -21.87 -33.89
N LYS A 333 2.98 -20.87 -33.26
CA LYS A 333 1.52 -20.73 -33.07
C LYS A 333 0.77 -20.88 -34.41
N ASP A 334 1.27 -20.24 -35.47
CA ASP A 334 0.61 -20.22 -36.79
C ASP A 334 0.69 -21.56 -37.48
N THR A 335 1.82 -22.29 -37.37
CA THR A 335 1.97 -23.63 -38.01
C THR A 335 1.06 -24.65 -37.33
N ILE A 336 0.92 -24.65 -36.00
CA ILE A 336 0.02 -25.54 -35.28
C ILE A 336 -1.44 -25.23 -35.64
N PHE A 337 -1.81 -23.95 -35.59
CA PHE A 337 -3.16 -23.52 -35.93
C PHE A 337 -3.52 -23.97 -37.37
N LYS A 338 -2.69 -23.62 -38.33
CA LYS A 338 -2.90 -24.00 -39.76
C LYS A 338 -3.07 -25.48 -39.93
N ARG A 339 -2.22 -26.30 -39.30
CA ARG A 339 -2.27 -27.77 -39.40
C ARG A 339 -3.58 -28.34 -38.81
N ALA A 340 -4.04 -27.83 -37.68
CA ALA A 340 -5.28 -28.27 -37.07
C ALA A 340 -6.52 -27.75 -37.83
N ASP A 341 -6.46 -26.55 -38.39
CA ASP A 341 -7.51 -25.96 -39.20
C ASP A 341 -7.68 -26.73 -40.54
N GLU A 342 -6.58 -27.13 -41.20
CA GLU A 342 -6.62 -28.03 -42.36
C GLU A 342 -7.31 -29.36 -42.01
N ALA A 343 -7.02 -29.93 -40.85
CA ALA A 343 -7.72 -31.14 -40.37
C ALA A 343 -9.22 -30.89 -40.10
N LEU A 344 -9.59 -29.76 -39.51
CA LEU A 344 -10.99 -29.35 -39.31
C LEU A 344 -11.74 -29.17 -40.64
N TYR A 345 -11.07 -28.55 -41.62
CA TYR A 345 -11.59 -28.41 -42.98
C TYR A 345 -11.90 -29.75 -43.65
N ILE A 346 -10.97 -30.75 -43.50
CA ILE A 346 -11.17 -32.11 -43.97
C ILE A 346 -12.42 -32.74 -43.28
N SER A 347 -12.60 -32.55 -41.96
CA SER A 347 -13.76 -33.05 -41.22
C SER A 347 -15.06 -32.45 -41.76
N LYS A 348 -15.10 -31.15 -42.00
CA LYS A 348 -16.26 -30.45 -42.57
C LYS A 348 -16.62 -30.97 -43.99
N ASN A 349 -15.62 -31.25 -44.84
CA ASN A 349 -15.83 -31.70 -46.20
C ASN A 349 -16.20 -33.22 -46.31
N ARG A 350 -15.81 -34.03 -45.34
CA ARG A 350 -16.16 -35.45 -45.26
C ARG A 350 -17.55 -35.74 -44.72
N GLY A 351 -18.38 -34.74 -44.49
CA GLY A 351 -19.78 -34.90 -44.06
C GLY A 351 -20.08 -34.32 -42.71
N ARG A 352 -19.14 -33.63 -42.06
CA ARG A 352 -19.27 -33.05 -40.71
C ARG A 352 -19.42 -34.11 -39.65
N ASN A 353 -19.56 -33.67 -38.39
CA ASN A 353 -19.67 -34.59 -37.23
C ASN A 353 -18.55 -35.64 -37.21
N ILE A 354 -17.33 -35.24 -37.51
CA ILE A 354 -16.17 -36.13 -37.71
C ILE A 354 -14.94 -35.50 -37.01
N VAL A 355 -14.01 -36.38 -36.62
CA VAL A 355 -12.68 -36.00 -36.11
C VAL A 355 -11.60 -36.36 -37.17
N THR A 356 -10.79 -35.40 -37.52
CA THR A 356 -9.59 -35.64 -38.33
C THR A 356 -8.33 -35.30 -37.54
N ILE A 357 -7.33 -36.20 -37.52
CA ILE A 357 -6.04 -36.01 -36.82
C ILE A 357 -4.89 -36.10 -37.82
N VAL A 358 -4.00 -35.08 -37.76
CA VAL A 358 -2.83 -34.92 -38.62
C VAL A 358 -1.51 -34.82 -37.82
#